data_c6ed0a3cc28c2da4332dfc8a3801f282
#
_entry.id   c6ed0a3cc28c2da4332dfc8a3801f282
#
_cell.length_a   1.000
_cell.length_b   1.000
_cell.length_c   1.000
_cell.angle_alpha   90.00
_cell.angle_beta   90.00
_cell.angle_gamma   90.00
#
_symmetry.space_group_name_H-M   'P 1'
#
loop_
_entity.id
_entity.type
_entity.pdbx_description
1 polymer ?
#
loop_
_entity_poly.entity_id
_entity_poly.type
_entity_poly.pdbx_seq_one_letter_code
_entity_poly.pdbx_strand_id
1 'polypeptide(L)'
;MLTRRQFIAGGMAVAAAGVAACSSSGSSTARGGSGAARDFSARFARFPVADEPNGDLSKVVWPDFVTNAGPEVKRLYEFQITHGEVSQYMPCFCGCGQNAGHRNNRDCYVKQVNADGSVVLDSMAPT
;
A
#
# COMPACT_ATOMS: atom_id res chain seq x y z
N MET A 1 49.70 12.28 8.17
CA MET A 1 49.02 12.21 6.87
C MET A 1 49.62 11.07 6.07
N LEU A 2 49.03 9.90 6.09
CA LEU A 2 49.51 8.71 5.39
C LEU A 2 48.59 8.43 4.23
N THR A 3 49.12 8.52 3.04
CA THR A 3 48.45 8.38 1.75
C THR A 3 48.11 6.93 1.45
N ARG A 4 46.86 6.70 1.12
CA ARG A 4 46.24 5.41 0.70
C ARG A 4 46.62 4.98 -0.73
N ARG A 5 47.90 4.87 -1.06
CA ARG A 5 48.29 4.38 -2.38
C ARG A 5 49.58 3.58 -2.29
N GLN A 6 49.47 2.32 -1.88
CA GLN A 6 50.47 1.28 -2.18
C GLN A 6 50.04 -0.06 -1.56
N PHE A 7 49.17 -0.78 -2.22
CA PHE A 7 49.05 -2.23 -2.09
C PHE A 7 48.42 -2.80 -3.36
N ILE A 8 49.16 -2.73 -4.44
CA ILE A 8 48.90 -3.57 -5.60
C ILE A 8 50.29 -3.95 -6.12
N ALA A 9 50.80 -5.07 -5.70
CA ALA A 9 51.73 -5.88 -6.44
C ALA A 9 52.01 -7.13 -5.60
N GLY A 10 51.51 -8.26 -6.00
CA GLY A 10 51.81 -9.56 -5.41
C GLY A 10 51.02 -10.64 -6.11
N GLY A 11 51.45 -10.95 -7.31
CA GLY A 11 50.93 -12.09 -8.04
C GLY A 11 51.23 -13.40 -7.34
N MET A 12 50.30 -14.34 -7.39
CA MET A 12 50.60 -15.77 -7.35
C MET A 12 49.54 -16.53 -8.18
N ALA A 13 50.05 -17.07 -9.24
CA ALA A 13 49.39 -18.08 -10.00
C ALA A 13 49.21 -19.33 -9.11
N VAL A 14 47.99 -19.81 -9.00
CA VAL A 14 47.70 -21.14 -8.46
C VAL A 14 46.76 -21.86 -9.40
N ALA A 15 47.20 -23.03 -9.71
CA ALA A 15 46.77 -23.99 -10.68
C ALA A 15 45.28 -24.28 -10.70
N ALA A 16 44.83 -24.50 -11.93
CA ALA A 16 43.56 -25.12 -12.25
C ALA A 16 43.47 -26.53 -11.63
N ALA A 17 42.56 -26.67 -10.69
CA ALA A 17 42.00 -27.96 -10.34
C ALA A 17 40.52 -27.91 -10.69
N GLY A 18 40.18 -28.71 -11.67
CA GLY A 18 38.82 -28.82 -12.16
C GLY A 18 37.88 -29.31 -11.09
N VAL A 19 36.98 -28.43 -10.70
CA VAL A 19 35.75 -28.84 -10.07
C VAL A 19 34.71 -28.80 -11.18
N ALA A 20 34.39 -29.95 -11.70
CA ALA A 20 33.17 -30.17 -12.42
C ALA A 20 32.04 -29.94 -11.45
N ALA A 21 31.80 -28.67 -11.13
CA ALA A 21 30.61 -28.25 -10.46
C ALA A 21 29.48 -28.49 -11.44
N CYS A 22 28.59 -29.36 -11.07
CA CYS A 22 27.31 -29.56 -11.66
C CYS A 22 26.73 -28.22 -12.08
N SER A 23 26.82 -27.91 -13.34
CA SER A 23 25.89 -27.02 -13.99
C SER A 23 24.53 -27.70 -13.94
N SER A 24 23.97 -27.83 -12.75
CA SER A 24 22.54 -27.71 -12.67
C SER A 24 22.26 -26.33 -13.21
N SER A 25 22.08 -26.29 -14.53
CA SER A 25 21.25 -25.31 -15.18
C SER A 25 19.88 -25.46 -14.53
N GLY A 26 19.83 -25.10 -13.25
CA GLY A 26 18.63 -24.57 -12.70
C GLY A 26 18.39 -23.36 -13.59
N SER A 27 17.77 -23.62 -14.75
CA SER A 27 16.81 -22.69 -15.25
C SER A 27 16.02 -22.35 -14.01
N SER A 28 16.43 -21.30 -13.30
CA SER A 28 15.55 -20.35 -12.75
C SER A 28 14.80 -19.85 -13.99
N THR A 29 13.95 -20.73 -14.52
CA THR A 29 12.68 -20.26 -14.92
C THR A 29 12.31 -19.48 -13.68
N ALA A 30 12.75 -18.19 -13.59
CA ALA A 30 11.84 -17.24 -13.10
C ALA A 30 10.57 -17.72 -13.79
N ARG A 31 9.85 -18.60 -13.13
CA ARG A 31 8.44 -18.55 -13.18
C ARG A 31 8.18 -17.09 -12.81
N GLY A 32 8.41 -16.24 -13.83
CA GLY A 32 7.47 -15.24 -14.14
C GLY A 32 6.21 -16.05 -14.15
N GLY A 33 5.81 -16.41 -12.95
CA GLY A 33 4.44 -16.44 -12.71
C GLY A 33 4.08 -15.06 -13.23
N SER A 34 3.66 -15.02 -14.44
CA SER A 34 2.37 -14.46 -14.73
C SER A 34 1.48 -15.22 -13.74
N GLY A 35 1.87 -15.12 -12.49
CA GLY A 35 1.03 -15.28 -11.36
C GLY A 35 0.00 -14.31 -11.77
N ALA A 36 -0.88 -14.87 -12.61
CA ALA A 36 -2.09 -14.32 -13.10
C ALA A 36 -2.48 -13.44 -11.98
N ALA A 37 -2.20 -12.12 -12.20
CA ALA A 37 -2.21 -11.11 -11.16
C ALA A 37 -3.33 -11.57 -10.32
N ARG A 38 -2.99 -12.19 -9.19
CA ARG A 38 -3.83 -13.23 -8.55
C ARG A 38 -5.10 -12.51 -8.44
N ASP A 39 -6.11 -12.94 -9.15
CA ASP A 39 -7.28 -12.15 -9.37
C ASP A 39 -7.83 -11.84 -7.97
N PHE A 40 -7.26 -10.78 -7.38
CA PHE A 40 -7.66 -10.29 -6.08
C PHE A 40 -9.14 -9.93 -6.14
N SER A 41 -9.65 -9.60 -7.33
CA SER A 41 -11.06 -9.33 -7.54
C SER A 41 -11.91 -10.58 -7.26
N ALA A 42 -11.48 -11.79 -7.68
CA ALA A 42 -12.18 -13.03 -7.37
C ALA A 42 -12.12 -13.34 -5.86
N ARG A 43 -11.05 -12.97 -5.19
CA ARG A 43 -10.90 -13.15 -3.75
C ARG A 43 -11.69 -12.12 -2.96
N PHE A 44 -11.82 -10.92 -3.50
CA PHE A 44 -12.63 -9.82 -2.96
C PHE A 44 -14.07 -9.82 -3.50
N ALA A 45 -14.39 -10.61 -4.54
CA ALA A 45 -15.75 -10.77 -5.02
C ALA A 45 -16.74 -11.29 -3.96
N ARG A 46 -16.22 -11.80 -2.84
CA ARG A 46 -17.03 -12.11 -1.66
C ARG A 46 -17.40 -10.86 -0.85
N PHE A 47 -16.69 -9.78 -1.04
CA PHE A 47 -16.99 -8.50 -0.44
C PHE A 47 -17.48 -7.61 -1.58
N PRO A 48 -18.77 -7.27 -1.63
CA PRO A 48 -19.25 -6.34 -2.61
C PRO A 48 -18.42 -5.06 -2.44
N VAL A 49 -17.52 -4.83 -3.40
CA VAL A 49 -16.77 -3.58 -3.45
C VAL A 49 -17.78 -2.54 -3.89
N ALA A 50 -18.19 -1.70 -2.97
CA ALA A 50 -19.04 -0.58 -3.30
C ALA A 50 -18.22 0.40 -4.14
N ASP A 51 -18.84 0.93 -5.17
CA ASP A 51 -18.25 2.05 -5.91
C ASP A 51 -18.03 3.22 -4.95
N GLU A 52 -16.77 3.65 -4.81
CA GLU A 52 -16.37 4.69 -3.86
C GLU A 52 -15.93 5.93 -4.63
N PRO A 53 -16.85 6.87 -4.90
CA PRO A 53 -16.52 8.08 -5.64
C PRO A 53 -15.51 8.94 -4.88
N ASN A 54 -14.65 9.64 -5.62
CA ASN A 54 -13.73 10.60 -5.04
C ASN A 54 -14.46 11.88 -4.65
N GLY A 55 -14.07 12.45 -3.50
CA GLY A 55 -14.56 13.74 -3.05
C GLY A 55 -13.68 14.90 -3.54
N ASP A 56 -14.20 16.10 -3.40
CA ASP A 56 -13.51 17.35 -3.73
C ASP A 56 -12.95 17.99 -2.45
N LEU A 57 -11.62 17.99 -2.32
CA LEU A 57 -10.94 18.55 -1.15
C LEU A 57 -11.26 20.04 -0.90
N SER A 58 -11.58 20.79 -1.96
CA SER A 58 -11.93 22.20 -1.84
C SER A 58 -13.27 22.42 -1.15
N LYS A 59 -14.10 21.38 -1.09
CA LYS A 59 -15.44 21.41 -0.47
C LYS A 59 -15.51 20.73 0.88
N VAL A 60 -14.36 20.27 1.38
CA VAL A 60 -14.31 19.61 2.69
C VAL A 60 -14.35 20.63 3.82
N VAL A 61 -15.35 20.50 4.67
CA VAL A 61 -15.37 21.19 5.95
C VAL A 61 -14.64 20.33 6.97
N TRP A 62 -13.45 20.76 7.35
CA TRP A 62 -12.59 20.00 8.27
C TRP A 62 -13.11 20.12 9.71
N PRO A 63 -13.57 19.02 10.31
CA PRO A 63 -14.04 19.03 11.69
C PRO A 63 -12.87 19.04 12.69
N ASP A 64 -13.17 19.45 13.91
CA ASP A 64 -12.19 19.58 14.99
C ASP A 64 -11.45 18.27 15.30
N PHE A 65 -12.12 17.12 15.18
CA PHE A 65 -11.49 15.83 15.42
C PHE A 65 -10.39 15.49 14.40
N VAL A 66 -10.39 16.09 13.21
CA VAL A 66 -9.31 15.96 12.22
C VAL A 66 -8.24 17.02 12.47
N THR A 67 -8.65 18.28 12.65
CA THR A 67 -7.71 19.39 12.80
C THR A 67 -6.89 19.29 14.07
N ASN A 68 -7.49 18.82 15.17
CA ASN A 68 -6.82 18.63 16.46
C ASN A 68 -5.95 17.37 16.50
N ALA A 69 -6.21 16.38 15.64
CA ALA A 69 -5.41 15.15 15.57
C ALA A 69 -4.05 15.34 14.85
N GLY A 70 -3.87 16.47 14.20
CA GLY A 70 -2.60 16.86 13.58
C GLY A 70 -2.50 16.60 12.08
N PRO A 71 -1.41 17.09 11.47
CA PRO A 71 -1.28 17.12 10.01
C PRO A 71 -1.19 15.73 9.37
N GLU A 72 -0.64 14.75 10.05
CA GLU A 72 -0.53 13.38 9.52
C GLU A 72 -1.91 12.73 9.41
N VAL A 73 -2.76 12.91 10.42
CA VAL A 73 -4.13 12.39 10.38
C VAL A 73 -4.91 13.07 9.26
N LYS A 74 -4.76 14.39 9.11
CA LYS A 74 -5.38 15.12 8.01
C LYS A 74 -4.99 14.57 6.64
N ARG A 75 -3.70 14.26 6.40
CA ARG A 75 -3.24 13.64 5.15
C ARG A 75 -3.90 12.29 4.88
N LEU A 76 -4.12 11.49 5.92
CA LEU A 76 -4.82 10.22 5.76
C LEU A 76 -6.26 10.44 5.29
N TYR A 77 -6.96 11.43 5.84
CA TYR A 77 -8.29 11.81 5.38
C TYR A 77 -8.27 12.31 3.93
N GLU A 78 -7.32 13.18 3.57
CA GLU A 78 -7.13 13.68 2.21
C GLU A 78 -6.95 12.53 1.22
N PHE A 79 -6.11 11.55 1.57
CA PHE A 79 -5.90 10.35 0.77
C PHE A 79 -7.20 9.56 0.58
N GLN A 80 -7.93 9.28 1.66
CA GLN A 80 -9.16 8.50 1.60
C GLN A 80 -10.27 9.21 0.82
N ILE A 81 -10.29 10.55 0.83
CA ILE A 81 -11.24 11.34 0.07
C ILE A 81 -10.95 11.26 -1.44
N THR A 82 -9.67 11.32 -1.82
CA THR A 82 -9.26 11.46 -3.23
C THR A 82 -8.92 10.14 -3.92
N HIS A 83 -8.84 9.03 -3.19
CA HIS A 83 -8.44 7.73 -3.72
C HIS A 83 -9.44 6.62 -3.35
N GLY A 84 -10.72 6.89 -3.57
CA GLY A 84 -11.78 5.91 -3.31
C GLY A 84 -11.55 4.61 -4.08
N GLU A 85 -11.10 4.70 -5.33
CA GLU A 85 -10.80 3.57 -6.21
C GLU A 85 -9.72 2.63 -5.67
N VAL A 86 -8.87 3.11 -4.77
CA VAL A 86 -7.84 2.29 -4.10
C VAL A 86 -8.33 1.84 -2.74
N SER A 87 -8.84 2.78 -1.94
CA SER A 87 -9.17 2.54 -0.54
C SER A 87 -10.37 1.62 -0.34
N GLN A 88 -11.25 1.49 -1.33
CA GLN A 88 -12.33 0.51 -1.32
C GLN A 88 -11.85 -0.95 -1.16
N TYR A 89 -10.61 -1.25 -1.58
CA TYR A 89 -10.01 -2.58 -1.46
C TYR A 89 -9.23 -2.78 -0.17
N MET A 90 -9.11 -1.76 0.68
CA MET A 90 -8.43 -1.86 1.96
C MET A 90 -9.40 -2.40 3.02
N PRO A 91 -9.18 -3.63 3.54
CA PRO A 91 -10.07 -4.18 4.55
C PRO A 91 -9.95 -3.41 5.87
N CYS A 92 -11.07 -3.23 6.56
CA CYS A 92 -11.08 -2.71 7.91
C CYS A 92 -11.02 -3.87 8.92
N PHE A 93 -10.04 -3.84 9.82
CA PHE A 93 -9.84 -4.87 10.84
C PHE A 93 -10.14 -4.39 12.27
N CYS A 94 -10.60 -3.16 12.44
CA CYS A 94 -10.89 -2.58 13.75
C CYS A 94 -12.19 -3.09 14.41
N GLY A 95 -12.95 -3.93 13.71
CA GLY A 95 -14.26 -4.40 14.16
C GLY A 95 -15.43 -3.43 13.84
N CYS A 96 -15.15 -2.29 13.23
CA CYS A 96 -16.18 -1.31 12.86
C CYS A 96 -17.25 -1.87 11.92
N GLY A 97 -16.90 -2.86 11.11
CA GLY A 97 -17.85 -3.51 10.22
C GLY A 97 -19.05 -4.15 10.95
N GLN A 98 -18.83 -4.61 12.17
CA GLN A 98 -19.89 -5.24 12.99
C GLN A 98 -20.77 -4.20 13.69
N ASN A 99 -20.18 -3.07 14.12
CA ASN A 99 -20.84 -2.09 14.97
C ASN A 99 -21.33 -0.86 14.21
N ALA A 100 -20.58 -0.43 13.18
CA ALA A 100 -20.87 0.79 12.41
C ALA A 100 -21.22 0.49 10.95
N GLY A 101 -21.17 -0.78 10.52
CA GLY A 101 -21.49 -1.18 9.14
C GLY A 101 -20.40 -0.79 8.13
N HIS A 102 -19.17 -0.54 8.57
CA HIS A 102 -18.06 -0.19 7.70
C HIS A 102 -17.68 -1.38 6.81
N ARG A 103 -17.62 -1.17 5.51
CA ARG A 103 -17.34 -2.20 4.50
C ARG A 103 -15.85 -2.34 4.21
N ASN A 104 -15.12 -1.23 4.34
CA ASN A 104 -13.71 -1.13 4.06
C ASN A 104 -13.04 -0.09 4.99
N ASN A 105 -11.73 0.08 4.85
CA ASN A 105 -10.98 1.03 5.68
C ASN A 105 -11.39 2.48 5.42
N ARG A 106 -11.81 2.81 4.19
CA ARG A 106 -12.25 4.17 3.84
C ARG A 106 -13.43 4.62 4.66
N ASP A 107 -14.37 3.71 4.97
CA ASP A 107 -15.58 4.03 5.74
C ASP A 107 -15.24 4.57 7.16
N CYS A 108 -14.02 4.32 7.67
CA CYS A 108 -13.56 4.90 8.92
C CYS A 108 -13.19 6.41 8.80
N TYR A 109 -13.01 6.89 7.59
CA TYR A 109 -12.61 8.27 7.29
C TYR A 109 -13.72 9.05 6.58
N VAL A 110 -14.40 8.40 5.64
CA VAL A 110 -15.38 9.02 4.75
C VAL A 110 -16.71 8.29 4.89
N LYS A 111 -17.67 8.97 5.46
CA LYS A 111 -19.03 8.44 5.62
C LYS A 111 -19.83 8.54 4.33
N GLN A 112 -19.65 9.62 3.59
CA GLN A 112 -20.40 9.87 2.37
C GLN A 112 -19.69 10.89 1.48
N VAL A 113 -19.75 10.67 0.18
CA VAL A 113 -19.46 11.68 -0.83
C VAL A 113 -20.77 12.03 -1.52
N ASN A 114 -21.10 13.31 -1.54
CA ASN A 114 -22.32 13.81 -2.16
C ASN A 114 -22.13 13.99 -3.68
N ALA A 115 -23.22 14.08 -4.42
CA ALA A 115 -23.20 14.25 -5.88
C ALA A 115 -22.46 15.52 -6.34
N ASP A 116 -22.39 16.54 -5.50
CA ASP A 116 -21.65 17.78 -5.75
C ASP A 116 -20.16 17.69 -5.40
N GLY A 117 -19.69 16.53 -4.91
CA GLY A 117 -18.32 16.29 -4.49
C GLY A 117 -18.04 16.69 -3.03
N SER A 118 -18.98 17.28 -2.31
CA SER A 118 -18.79 17.54 -0.86
C SER A 118 -18.76 16.24 -0.08
N VAL A 119 -18.07 16.25 1.08
CA VAL A 119 -17.76 15.04 1.82
C VAL A 119 -18.24 15.17 3.26
N VAL A 120 -18.89 14.11 3.74
CA VAL A 120 -19.17 13.92 5.17
C VAL A 120 -18.10 12.98 5.72
N LEU A 121 -17.32 13.46 6.69
CA LEU A 121 -16.25 12.70 7.32
C LEU A 121 -16.78 11.83 8.46
N ASP A 122 -16.13 10.68 8.66
CA ASP A 122 -16.34 9.81 9.81
C ASP A 122 -15.26 10.07 10.87
N SER A 123 -15.60 9.89 12.14
CA SER A 123 -14.70 10.19 13.26
C SER A 123 -13.99 8.96 13.82
N MET A 124 -14.14 7.78 13.21
CA MET A 124 -13.63 6.53 13.79
C MET A 124 -12.15 6.29 13.54
N ALA A 125 -11.56 6.95 12.54
CA ALA A 125 -10.15 6.77 12.22
C ALA A 125 -9.17 7.31 13.26
N PRO A 126 -9.42 8.46 13.93
CA PRO A 126 -8.49 9.01 14.92
C PRO A 126 -8.64 8.44 16.34
N THR A 127 -9.47 7.42 16.53
CA THR A 127 -9.73 6.80 17.85
C THR A 127 -8.83 5.62 18.15
#